data_9cc0343c23e2b166ec067bebdc7f980e
#
_entry.id   9cc0343c23e2b166ec067bebdc7f980e
#
_cell.length_a   1.000
_cell.length_b   1.000
_cell.length_c   1.000
_cell.angle_alpha   90.00
_cell.angle_beta   90.00
_cell.angle_gamma   90.00
#
_symmetry.space_group_name_H-M   'P 1'
#
loop_
_entity.id
_entity.type
_entity.pdbx_description
1 polymer ?
#
loop_
_entity_poly.entity_id
_entity_poly.type
_entity_poly.pdbx_seq_one_letter_code
_entity_poly.pdbx_strand_id
1 'polypeptide(L)' 'MGYFKNFIKFRCSCCGIVTSGDGYVFEDGAIFCFRCISELFD' A
#
# COMPACT_ATOMS: atom_id res chain seq x y z
N MET A 1 7.16 -0.31 -8.16
CA MET A 1 8.01 0.44 -7.26
C MET A 1 7.61 1.88 -7.22
N GLY A 2 6.89 2.24 -6.24
CA GLY A 2 6.59 3.62 -6.08
C GLY A 2 5.21 3.84 -5.56
N TYR A 3 4.93 5.11 -5.40
CA TYR A 3 3.69 5.57 -4.83
C TYR A 3 2.60 5.58 -5.90
N PHE A 4 1.41 5.09 -5.55
CA PHE A 4 0.28 5.14 -6.47
C PHE A 4 -0.92 5.74 -5.76
N LYS A 5 -1.84 6.29 -6.56
CA LYS A 5 -3.02 6.95 -6.04
C LYS A 5 -4.28 6.41 -6.71
N ASN A 6 -5.38 6.52 -6.00
CA ASN A 6 -6.71 6.26 -6.54
C ASN A 6 -6.86 4.86 -7.13
N PHE A 7 -6.18 3.91 -6.51
CA PHE A 7 -6.36 2.52 -6.91
C PHE A 7 -7.76 2.07 -6.54
N ILE A 8 -8.35 1.30 -7.43
CA ILE A 8 -9.73 0.87 -7.21
C ILE A 8 -9.81 -0.07 -6.02
N LYS A 9 -8.94 -1.08 -6.01
CA LYS A 9 -8.95 -2.05 -4.94
C LYS A 9 -7.66 -2.84 -4.94
N PHE A 10 -7.08 -3.03 -3.76
CA PHE A 10 -5.87 -3.81 -3.62
C PHE A 10 -5.77 -4.34 -2.21
N ARG A 11 -4.99 -5.40 -2.03
CA ARG A 11 -4.79 -5.99 -0.73
C ARG A 11 -3.41 -5.60 -0.19
N CYS A 12 -3.40 -5.01 1.00
CA CYS A 12 -2.15 -4.64 1.66
C CYS A 12 -1.40 -5.88 2.13
N SER A 13 -0.12 -5.94 1.81
CA SER A 13 0.71 -7.07 2.25
C SER A 13 1.01 -7.02 3.74
N CYS A 14 0.89 -5.86 4.33
CA CYS A 14 1.22 -5.67 5.74
C CYS A 14 0.06 -6.06 6.63
N CYS A 15 -1.09 -5.45 6.43
CA CYS A 15 -2.25 -5.70 7.28
C CYS A 15 -3.22 -6.71 6.69
N GLY A 16 -3.08 -7.01 5.39
CA GLY A 16 -3.91 -8.02 4.76
C GLY A 16 -5.32 -7.58 4.45
N ILE A 17 -5.60 -6.32 4.58
CA ILE A 17 -6.95 -5.79 4.35
C ILE A 17 -7.07 -5.31 2.92
N VAL A 18 -8.20 -5.63 2.29
CA VAL A 18 -8.49 -5.10 0.95
C VAL A 18 -9.03 -3.70 1.10
N THR A 19 -8.38 -2.76 0.43
CA THR A 19 -8.75 -1.36 0.53
C THR A 19 -8.56 -0.68 -0.81
N SER A 20 -8.93 0.58 -0.88
CA SER A 20 -8.75 1.36 -2.09
C SER A 20 -8.12 2.69 -1.72
N GLY A 21 -7.56 3.38 -2.74
CA GLY A 21 -6.94 4.67 -2.53
C GLY A 21 -5.45 4.62 -2.79
N ASP A 22 -4.69 5.28 -1.95
CA ASP A 22 -3.26 5.42 -2.13
C ASP A 22 -2.49 4.27 -1.51
N GLY A 23 -1.29 4.05 -2.02
CA GLY A 23 -0.44 3.00 -1.49
C GLY A 23 0.95 3.06 -2.10
N TYR A 24 1.73 2.02 -1.83
CA TYR A 24 3.10 1.96 -2.29
C TYR A 24 3.47 0.54 -2.67
N VAL A 25 4.14 0.40 -3.81
CA VAL A 25 4.62 -0.89 -4.31
C VAL A 25 6.12 -0.96 -4.14
N PHE A 26 6.58 -2.02 -3.49
CA PHE A 26 8.01 -2.23 -3.24
C PHE A 26 8.65 -3.07 -4.34
N GLU A 27 9.97 -3.11 -4.33
CA GLU A 27 10.72 -3.80 -5.37
C GLU A 27 10.39 -5.29 -5.45
N ASP A 28 10.15 -5.90 -4.32
CA ASP A 28 9.88 -7.33 -4.26
C ASP A 28 8.43 -7.66 -4.59
N GLY A 29 7.64 -6.66 -4.96
CA GLY A 29 6.26 -6.87 -5.32
C GLY A 29 5.29 -6.69 -4.18
N ALA A 30 5.77 -6.35 -3.00
CA ALA A 30 4.88 -6.12 -1.87
C ALA A 30 4.13 -4.81 -2.05
N ILE A 31 2.85 -4.83 -1.66
CA ILE A 31 2.01 -3.63 -1.77
C ILE A 31 1.55 -3.25 -0.37
N PHE A 32 1.81 -2.02 0.02
CA PHE A 32 1.42 -1.50 1.33
C PHE A 32 0.39 -0.39 1.15
N CYS A 33 -0.63 -0.41 1.99
CA CYS A 33 -1.63 0.64 1.95
C CYS A 33 -1.09 1.90 2.62
N PHE A 34 -1.77 3.01 2.39
CA PHE A 34 -1.32 4.30 2.91
C PHE A 34 -1.10 4.26 4.41
N ARG A 35 -1.97 3.59 5.14
CA ARG A 35 -1.87 3.52 6.60
C ARG A 35 -0.59 2.83 7.04
N CYS A 36 -0.27 1.70 6.42
CA CYS A 36 0.92 0.96 6.79
C CYS A 36 2.17 1.74 6.44
N ILE A 37 2.16 2.40 5.30
CA ILE A 37 3.29 3.22 4.90
C ILE A 37 3.49 4.37 5.88
N SER A 38 2.40 4.99 6.29
CA SER A 38 2.47 6.10 7.23
C SER A 38 3.11 5.65 8.56
N GLU A 39 2.74 4.48 9.04
CA GLU A 39 3.30 3.97 10.27
C GLU A 39 4.78 3.66 10.14
N LEU A 40 5.17 3.12 8.99
CA LEU A 40 6.56 2.79 8.76
C LEU A 40 7.45 4.02 8.74
N PHE A 41 6.95 5.09 8.16
CA PHE A 41 7.73 6.30 7.95
C PHE A 41 7.58 7.29 9.09
N ASP A 42 6.69 7.06 9.99
CA ASP A 42 6.46 7.98 11.10
C ASP A 42 7.49 7.78 12.24
#